data_a25335867763e34b186f38fc6fc76725
#
_entry.id   a25335867763e34b186f38fc6fc76725
#
_cell.length_a   1.000
_cell.length_b   1.000
_cell.length_c   1.000
_cell.angle_alpha   90.00
_cell.angle_beta   90.00
_cell.angle_gamma   90.00
#
_symmetry.space_group_name_H-M   'P 1'
#
loop_
_entity.id
_entity.type
_entity.pdbx_description
1 polymer ?
#
loop_
_entity_poly.entity_id
_entity_poly.type
_entity_poly.pdbx_seq_one_letter_code
_entity_poly.pdbx_strand_id
1 'polypeptide(L)'
;MSDNTIVEFQTKVHALILQFQNLKKENEELYAMLEKNESDVRELRQQLLVKQQEFDAFKAAKMLEVSDGDIQSARERLAKLIRDVNKCITVLSEQK
;
A
#
# COMPACT_ATOMS: atom_id res chain seq x y z
N MET A 1 4.92 10.26 70.48
CA MET A 1 5.73 10.74 69.33
C MET A 1 6.21 9.59 68.42
N SER A 2 6.77 8.52 68.95
CA SER A 2 7.19 7.40 68.11
C SER A 2 6.04 6.73 67.40
N ASP A 3 4.84 6.70 67.97
CA ASP A 3 3.65 6.11 67.31
C ASP A 3 3.20 6.90 66.09
N ASN A 4 3.26 8.24 66.12
CA ASN A 4 2.93 9.10 64.98
C ASN A 4 3.96 8.92 63.86
N THR A 5 5.22 8.79 64.22
CA THR A 5 6.30 8.56 63.21
C THR A 5 6.12 7.22 62.52
N ILE A 6 5.74 6.17 63.25
CA ILE A 6 5.48 4.85 62.70
C ILE A 6 4.26 4.89 61.78
N VAL A 7 3.19 5.58 62.21
CA VAL A 7 1.98 5.72 61.39
C VAL A 7 2.27 6.48 60.10
N GLU A 8 3.02 7.57 60.19
CA GLU A 8 3.44 8.32 58.98
C GLU A 8 4.29 7.47 58.05
N PHE A 9 5.21 6.69 58.60
CA PHE A 9 6.05 5.78 57.82
C PHE A 9 5.20 4.72 57.12
N GLN A 10 4.28 4.09 57.83
CA GLN A 10 3.36 3.11 57.28
C GLN A 10 2.49 3.70 56.14
N THR A 11 1.99 4.92 56.32
CA THR A 11 1.21 5.62 55.31
C THR A 11 2.03 5.88 54.05
N LYS A 12 3.28 6.32 54.20
CA LYS A 12 4.17 6.58 53.10
C LYS A 12 4.53 5.28 52.35
N VAL A 13 4.81 4.22 53.07
CA VAL A 13 5.09 2.90 52.48
C VAL A 13 3.88 2.38 51.72
N HIS A 14 2.70 2.51 52.31
CA HIS A 14 1.46 2.09 51.65
C HIS A 14 1.20 2.89 50.38
N ALA A 15 1.40 4.19 50.41
CA ALA A 15 1.29 5.07 49.23
C ALA A 15 2.29 4.66 48.14
N LEU A 16 3.52 4.31 48.52
CA LEU A 16 4.55 3.86 47.57
C LEU A 16 4.17 2.54 46.92
N ILE A 17 3.62 1.62 47.68
CA ILE A 17 3.13 0.33 47.15
C ILE A 17 2.01 0.55 46.15
N LEU A 18 1.07 1.45 46.44
CA LEU A 18 -0.01 1.80 45.51
C LEU A 18 0.53 2.41 44.24
N GLN A 19 1.50 3.34 44.32
CA GLN A 19 2.15 3.91 43.16
C GLN A 19 2.85 2.84 42.31
N PHE A 20 3.55 1.93 42.97
CA PHE A 20 4.23 0.83 42.29
C PHE A 20 3.25 -0.06 41.55
N GLN A 21 2.12 -0.40 42.18
CA GLN A 21 1.09 -1.22 41.56
C GLN A 21 0.47 -0.51 40.34
N ASN A 22 0.21 0.81 40.45
CA ASN A 22 -0.33 1.60 39.38
C ASN A 22 0.66 1.70 38.19
N LEU A 23 1.93 1.94 38.49
CA LEU A 23 2.98 2.00 37.44
C LEU A 23 3.14 0.64 36.77
N LYS A 24 3.08 -0.44 37.52
CA LYS A 24 3.14 -1.78 36.95
C LYS A 24 1.98 -2.04 36.00
N LYS A 25 0.77 -1.64 36.41
CA LYS A 25 -0.42 -1.76 35.58
C LYS A 25 -0.32 -0.93 34.32
N GLU A 26 0.09 0.33 34.42
CA GLU A 26 0.31 1.21 33.27
C GLU A 26 1.36 0.64 32.33
N ASN A 27 2.42 0.08 32.89
CA ASN A 27 3.49 -0.53 32.11
C ASN A 27 2.97 -1.73 31.29
N GLU A 28 2.18 -2.60 31.92
CA GLU A 28 1.54 -3.73 31.24
C GLU A 28 0.60 -3.28 30.14
N GLU A 29 -0.19 -2.24 30.39
CA GLU A 29 -1.09 -1.65 29.39
C GLU A 29 -0.32 -1.06 28.21
N LEU A 30 0.79 -0.35 28.48
CA LEU A 30 1.64 0.21 27.44
C LEU A 30 2.30 -0.86 26.57
N TYR A 31 2.77 -1.96 27.19
CA TYR A 31 3.32 -3.08 26.45
C TYR A 31 2.28 -3.74 25.55
N ALA A 32 1.05 -3.89 26.06
CA ALA A 32 -0.05 -4.44 25.26
C ALA A 32 -0.39 -3.52 24.06
N MET A 33 -0.42 -2.22 24.28
CA MET A 33 -0.64 -1.23 23.21
C MET A 33 0.50 -1.25 22.20
N LEU A 34 1.74 -1.36 22.63
CA LEU A 34 2.90 -1.45 21.77
C LEU A 34 2.83 -2.68 20.88
N GLU A 35 2.49 -3.83 21.46
CA GLU A 35 2.34 -5.08 20.71
C GLU A 35 1.24 -4.98 19.65
N LYS A 36 0.10 -4.38 20.02
CA LYS A 36 -1.00 -4.13 19.07
C LYS A 36 -0.56 -3.22 17.95
N ASN A 37 0.13 -2.12 18.28
CA ASN A 37 0.61 -1.16 17.28
C ASN A 37 1.61 -1.80 16.32
N GLU A 38 2.50 -2.64 16.81
CA GLU A 38 3.45 -3.38 15.98
C GLU A 38 2.75 -4.33 15.03
N SER A 39 1.70 -5.01 15.51
CA SER A 39 0.85 -5.87 14.69
C SER A 39 0.13 -5.08 13.61
N ASP A 40 -0.45 -3.94 13.97
CA ASP A 40 -1.15 -3.05 13.04
C ASP A 40 -0.20 -2.52 11.96
N VAL A 41 1.02 -2.15 12.33
CA VAL A 41 2.03 -1.68 11.37
C VAL A 41 2.40 -2.79 10.40
N ARG A 42 2.59 -4.02 10.87
CA ARG A 42 2.88 -5.15 9.98
C ARG A 42 1.74 -5.40 9.00
N GLU A 43 0.50 -5.36 9.48
CA GLU A 43 -0.68 -5.54 8.64
C GLU A 43 -0.80 -4.43 7.59
N LEU A 44 -0.61 -3.18 7.98
CA LEU A 44 -0.65 -2.03 7.06
C LEU A 44 0.44 -2.12 6.00
N ARG A 45 1.64 -2.54 6.37
CA ARG A 45 2.73 -2.77 5.41
C ARG A 45 2.39 -3.85 4.40
N GLN A 46 1.75 -4.93 4.86
CA GLN A 46 1.30 -6.01 4.00
C GLN A 46 0.23 -5.52 3.02
N GLN A 47 -0.75 -4.77 3.50
CA GLN A 47 -1.80 -4.18 2.66
C GLN A 47 -1.19 -3.22 1.63
N LEU A 48 -0.21 -2.42 2.03
CA LEU A 48 0.48 -1.50 1.14
C LEU A 48 1.22 -2.26 0.03
N LEU A 49 1.89 -3.35 0.38
CA LEU A 49 2.58 -4.19 -0.60
C LEU A 49 1.61 -4.78 -1.62
N VAL A 50 0.48 -5.30 -1.17
CA VAL A 50 -0.56 -5.85 -2.05
C VAL A 50 -1.12 -4.76 -2.97
N LYS A 51 -1.40 -3.57 -2.43
CA LYS A 51 -1.88 -2.44 -3.23
C LYS A 51 -0.86 -2.00 -4.28
N GLN A 52 0.40 -1.99 -3.93
CA GLN A 52 1.48 -1.66 -4.87
C GLN A 52 1.55 -2.66 -6.01
N GLN A 53 1.45 -3.96 -5.69
CA GLN A 53 1.42 -5.02 -6.70
C GLN A 53 0.21 -4.91 -7.62
N GLU A 54 -0.98 -4.63 -7.06
CA GLU A 54 -2.19 -4.41 -7.84
C GLU A 54 -2.05 -3.21 -8.77
N PHE A 55 -1.48 -2.13 -8.27
CA PHE A 55 -1.24 -0.92 -9.06
C PHE A 55 -0.26 -1.18 -10.20
N ASP A 56 0.83 -1.87 -9.92
CA ASP A 56 1.83 -2.21 -10.93
C ASP A 56 1.24 -3.12 -12.02
N ALA A 57 0.41 -4.10 -11.62
CA ALA A 57 -0.28 -4.98 -12.56
C ALA A 57 -1.28 -4.21 -13.42
N PHE A 58 -2.04 -3.30 -12.83
CA PHE A 58 -2.97 -2.42 -13.55
C PHE A 58 -2.22 -1.55 -14.56
N LYS A 59 -1.11 -0.98 -14.14
CA LYS A 59 -0.27 -0.12 -14.99
C LYS A 59 0.29 -0.90 -16.18
N ALA A 60 0.78 -2.12 -15.94
CA ALA A 60 1.29 -2.99 -17.00
C ALA A 60 0.18 -3.39 -17.98
N ALA A 61 -1.01 -3.74 -17.50
CA ALA A 61 -2.16 -4.06 -18.34
C ALA A 61 -2.59 -2.86 -19.19
N LYS A 62 -2.57 -1.67 -18.62
CA LYS A 62 -2.89 -0.42 -19.34
C LYS A 62 -1.89 -0.15 -20.46
N MET A 63 -0.61 -0.36 -20.21
CA MET A 63 0.44 -0.20 -21.21
C MET A 63 0.29 -1.18 -22.38
N LEU A 64 -0.04 -2.44 -22.08
CA LEU A 64 -0.30 -3.46 -23.09
C LEU A 64 -1.51 -3.10 -23.95
N GLU A 65 -2.58 -2.60 -23.35
CA GLU A 65 -3.79 -2.17 -24.06
C GLU A 65 -3.49 -1.04 -25.05
N VAL A 66 -2.73 -0.04 -24.63
CA VAL A 66 -2.31 1.07 -25.50
C VAL A 66 -1.41 0.57 -26.63
N SER A 67 -0.47 -0.33 -26.32
CA SER A 67 0.43 -0.91 -27.33
C SER A 67 -0.33 -1.71 -28.39
N ASP A 68 -1.32 -2.52 -27.99
CA ASP A 68 -2.16 -3.27 -28.90
C ASP A 68 -3.00 -2.34 -29.79
N GLY A 69 -3.53 -1.26 -29.23
CA GLY A 69 -4.25 -0.24 -29.99
C GLY A 69 -3.39 0.43 -31.05
N ASP A 70 -2.14 0.73 -30.73
CA ASP A 70 -1.18 1.33 -31.67
C ASP A 70 -0.82 0.36 -32.80
N ILE A 71 -0.63 -0.91 -32.52
CA ILE A 71 -0.36 -1.95 -33.53
C ILE A 71 -1.55 -2.09 -34.47
N GLN A 72 -2.77 -2.14 -33.93
CA GLN A 72 -4.00 -2.22 -34.72
C GLN A 72 -4.13 -1.04 -35.68
N SER A 73 -3.91 0.18 -35.18
CA SER A 73 -3.94 1.40 -35.98
C SER A 73 -2.91 1.38 -37.11
N ALA A 74 -1.69 0.93 -36.83
CA ALA A 74 -0.62 0.80 -37.80
C ALA A 74 -0.98 -0.21 -38.91
N ARG A 75 -1.57 -1.34 -38.55
CA ARG A 75 -2.04 -2.35 -39.52
C ARG A 75 -3.12 -1.82 -40.41
N GLU A 76 -4.07 -1.05 -39.91
CA GLU A 76 -5.14 -0.43 -40.69
C GLU A 76 -4.59 0.56 -41.68
N ARG A 77 -3.63 1.40 -41.32
CA ARG A 77 -2.97 2.35 -42.20
C ARG A 77 -2.20 1.65 -43.30
N LEU A 78 -1.49 0.59 -42.98
CA LEU A 78 -0.76 -0.20 -43.97
C LEU A 78 -1.68 -0.86 -44.98
N ALA A 79 -2.79 -1.46 -44.52
CA ALA A 79 -3.79 -2.08 -45.41
C ALA A 79 -4.40 -1.07 -46.37
N LYS A 80 -4.69 0.14 -45.89
CA LYS A 80 -5.21 1.23 -46.74
C LYS A 80 -4.20 1.64 -47.77
N LEU A 81 -2.93 1.78 -47.40
CA LEU A 81 -1.86 2.15 -48.32
C LEU A 81 -1.70 1.12 -49.46
N ILE A 82 -1.73 -0.17 -49.14
CA ILE A 82 -1.63 -1.26 -50.09
C ILE A 82 -2.80 -1.19 -51.07
N ARG A 83 -4.02 -0.96 -50.60
CA ARG A 83 -5.20 -0.80 -51.48
C ARG A 83 -5.06 0.38 -52.44
N ASP A 84 -4.58 1.52 -51.93
CA ASP A 84 -4.38 2.74 -52.74
C ASP A 84 -3.32 2.51 -53.82
N VAL A 85 -2.23 1.85 -53.48
CA VAL A 85 -1.17 1.51 -54.46
C VAL A 85 -1.71 0.57 -55.56
N ASN A 86 -2.48 -0.45 -55.18
CA ASN A 86 -3.09 -1.38 -56.15
C ASN A 86 -4.06 -0.69 -57.07
N LYS A 87 -4.85 0.27 -56.58
CA LYS A 87 -5.74 1.10 -57.42
C LYS A 87 -4.95 1.93 -58.45
N CYS A 88 -3.84 2.53 -58.01
CA CYS A 88 -2.97 3.29 -58.92
C CYS A 88 -2.38 2.41 -60.02
N ILE A 89 -1.93 1.22 -59.69
CA ILE A 89 -1.40 0.27 -60.67
C ILE A 89 -2.48 -0.15 -61.68
N THR A 90 -3.69 -0.42 -61.21
CA THR A 90 -4.82 -0.78 -62.10
C THR A 90 -5.15 0.35 -63.06
N VAL A 91 -5.23 1.58 -62.59
CA VAL A 91 -5.49 2.76 -63.43
C VAL A 91 -4.40 2.94 -64.48
N LEU A 92 -3.13 2.80 -64.10
CA LEU A 92 -2.00 2.90 -65.04
C LEU A 92 -2.03 1.80 -66.09
N SER A 93 -2.42 0.57 -65.71
CA SER A 93 -2.57 -0.54 -66.64
C SER A 93 -3.71 -0.32 -67.64
N GLU A 94 -4.79 0.30 -67.27
CA GLU A 94 -5.95 0.58 -68.11
C GLU A 94 -5.65 1.68 -69.17
N GLN A 95 -4.73 2.58 -68.85
CA GLN A 95 -4.36 3.69 -69.72
C GLN A 95 -3.44 3.26 -70.87
N LYS A 96 -2.96 2.06 -70.84
CA LYS A 96 -2.21 1.50 -71.97
C LYS A 96 -3.13 0.96 -73.03
#